data_ae73c8ca56847b4e0c81e0e34207792d
#
_entry.id   ae73c8ca56847b4e0c81e0e34207792d
#
_cell.length_a   1.000
_cell.length_b   1.000
_cell.length_c   1.000
_cell.angle_alpha   90.00
_cell.angle_beta   90.00
_cell.angle_gamma   90.00
#
_symmetry.space_group_name_H-M   'P 1'
#
loop_
_entity.id
_entity.type
_entity.pdbx_description
1 polymer ?
#
loop_
_entity_poly.entity_id
_entity_poly.type
_entity_poly.pdbx_seq_one_letter_code
_entity_poly.pdbx_strand_id
1 'polypeptide(L)'
;MSKSPPNRSLVPTVCSPQALSEADRENMLSLMNLYYHNVKPAKFLQDLMDKDFVICLRATLEDHPVERHNAQLGTVLGFSTQKVFVHDFNGNPCRILFSGDTIVSREHWNSPLLARAWGRLVMRLIGESPMPLYWLLLSKGYRTYRFLPLFFHNYAPSSQGLDNVELDGMRHALTRHLFGLAYNPETFTVSGRAIDNYFLRTGVADIDQARLCDRNVRRFLHLNPSYNEGDELSCIAPLTVDNFTGAARRVIGASYF
;
A
#
# COMPACT_ATOMS: atom_id res chain seq x y z
N MET A 1 -4.13 -37.91 -0.43
CA MET A 1 -5.24 -36.95 -0.52
C MET A 1 -4.89 -35.79 0.41
N SER A 2 -4.33 -34.73 -0.12
CA SER A 2 -4.01 -33.51 0.63
C SER A 2 -5.34 -32.79 0.90
N LYS A 3 -5.75 -32.70 2.15
CA LYS A 3 -6.88 -31.85 2.57
C LYS A 3 -6.53 -30.39 2.23
N SER A 4 -7.33 -29.77 1.36
CA SER A 4 -7.26 -28.31 1.19
C SER A 4 -7.33 -27.66 2.56
N PRO A 5 -6.49 -26.65 2.84
CA PRO A 5 -6.57 -25.95 4.11
C PRO A 5 -7.98 -25.37 4.30
N PRO A 6 -8.50 -25.33 5.52
CA PRO A 6 -9.82 -24.79 5.79
C PRO A 6 -9.90 -23.37 5.25
N ASN A 7 -11.01 -23.05 4.58
CA ASN A 7 -11.29 -21.74 4.01
C ASN A 7 -11.54 -20.74 5.15
N ARG A 8 -10.45 -20.22 5.75
CA ARG A 8 -10.53 -19.25 6.84
C ARG A 8 -11.05 -17.93 6.29
N SER A 9 -12.15 -17.47 6.83
CA SER A 9 -12.65 -16.13 6.53
C SER A 9 -11.67 -15.08 7.04
N LEU A 10 -11.49 -13.99 6.26
CA LEU A 10 -10.63 -12.87 6.65
C LEU A 10 -11.48 -11.71 7.19
N VAL A 11 -10.99 -11.12 8.27
CA VAL A 11 -11.56 -9.89 8.84
C VAL A 11 -10.53 -8.77 8.77
N PRO A 12 -10.84 -7.63 8.13
CA PRO A 12 -9.97 -6.47 8.17
C PRO A 12 -10.19 -5.69 9.47
N THR A 13 -9.11 -5.28 10.11
CA THR A 13 -9.10 -4.37 11.27
C THR A 13 -8.18 -3.19 11.00
N VAL A 14 -8.49 -2.03 11.59
CA VAL A 14 -7.63 -0.84 11.55
C VAL A 14 -7.35 -0.43 12.99
N CYS A 15 -6.08 -0.31 13.34
CA CYS A 15 -5.64 0.06 14.68
C CYS A 15 -4.39 0.95 14.62
N SER A 16 -3.99 1.51 15.75
CA SER A 16 -2.66 2.13 15.88
C SER A 16 -1.59 1.04 16.06
N PRO A 17 -0.31 1.33 15.74
CA PRO A 17 0.79 0.39 15.99
C PRO A 17 0.92 -0.03 17.46
N GLN A 18 0.58 0.86 18.40
CA GLN A 18 0.63 0.61 19.83
C GLN A 18 -0.40 -0.42 20.30
N ALA A 19 -1.52 -0.54 19.56
CA ALA A 19 -2.59 -1.50 19.86
C ALA A 19 -2.30 -2.92 19.36
N LEU A 20 -1.22 -3.12 18.59
CA LEU A 20 -0.78 -4.44 18.14
C LEU A 20 -0.18 -5.23 19.30
N SER A 21 -0.58 -6.50 19.44
CA SER A 21 0.07 -7.43 20.35
C SER A 21 1.49 -7.78 19.88
N GLU A 22 2.29 -8.35 20.75
CA GLU A 22 3.61 -8.88 20.40
C GLU A 22 3.49 -9.96 19.30
N ALA A 23 2.53 -10.87 19.44
CA ALA A 23 2.25 -11.91 18.45
C ALA A 23 1.86 -11.33 17.09
N ASP A 24 1.15 -10.19 17.04
CA ASP A 24 0.85 -9.50 15.77
C ASP A 24 2.10 -8.99 15.10
N ARG A 25 3.00 -8.35 15.85
CA ARG A 25 4.27 -7.81 15.33
C ARG A 25 5.17 -8.92 14.82
N GLU A 26 5.23 -10.05 15.53
CA GLU A 26 5.97 -11.25 15.09
C GLU A 26 5.39 -11.83 13.81
N ASN A 27 4.06 -11.94 13.70
CA ASN A 27 3.39 -12.39 12.47
C ASN A 27 3.66 -11.46 11.29
N MET A 28 3.62 -10.14 11.51
CA MET A 28 3.93 -9.15 10.49
C MET A 28 5.39 -9.27 10.03
N LEU A 29 6.33 -9.39 10.97
CA LEU A 29 7.75 -9.61 10.66
C LEU A 29 7.98 -10.93 9.91
N SER A 30 7.25 -11.97 10.26
CA SER A 30 7.29 -13.27 9.57
C SER A 30 6.81 -13.14 8.12
N LEU A 31 5.74 -12.38 7.87
CA LEU A 31 5.28 -12.05 6.51
C LEU A 31 6.32 -11.24 5.74
N MET A 32 6.98 -10.25 6.39
CA MET A 32 8.09 -9.53 5.75
C MET A 32 9.18 -10.50 5.31
N ASN A 33 9.66 -11.35 6.20
CA ASN A 33 10.73 -12.32 5.90
C ASN A 33 10.33 -13.35 4.83
N LEU A 34 9.03 -13.65 4.69
CA LEU A 34 8.54 -14.58 3.67
C LEU A 34 8.61 -13.99 2.25
N TYR A 35 8.42 -12.68 2.12
CA TYR A 35 8.31 -12.01 0.80
C TYR A 35 9.48 -11.11 0.45
N TYR A 36 10.31 -10.73 1.42
CA TYR A 36 11.45 -9.85 1.21
C TYR A 36 12.77 -10.50 1.65
N HIS A 37 13.85 -10.09 1.00
CA HIS A 37 15.21 -10.30 1.46
C HIS A 37 15.64 -9.16 2.38
N ASN A 38 16.65 -9.42 3.22
CA ASN A 38 17.37 -8.45 4.05
C ASN A 38 16.52 -7.71 5.09
N VAL A 39 15.38 -8.24 5.50
CA VAL A 39 14.56 -7.63 6.54
C VAL A 39 15.32 -7.57 7.86
N LYS A 40 15.47 -6.38 8.40
CA LYS A 40 16.10 -6.11 9.69
C LYS A 40 15.01 -5.91 10.74
N PRO A 41 14.83 -6.83 11.70
CA PRO A 41 13.72 -6.78 12.66
C PRO A 41 13.61 -5.46 13.43
N ALA A 42 14.74 -4.94 13.93
CA ALA A 42 14.75 -3.70 14.69
C ALA A 42 14.29 -2.49 13.84
N LYS A 43 14.75 -2.41 12.57
CA LYS A 43 14.33 -1.34 11.66
C LYS A 43 12.85 -1.47 11.31
N PHE A 44 12.38 -2.67 10.99
CA PHE A 44 10.96 -2.91 10.71
C PHE A 44 10.08 -2.46 11.87
N LEU A 45 10.43 -2.83 13.12
CA LEU A 45 9.68 -2.43 14.31
C LEU A 45 9.72 -0.92 14.54
N GLN A 46 10.87 -0.28 14.33
CA GLN A 46 11.01 1.17 14.42
C GLN A 46 10.11 1.86 13.40
N ASP A 47 10.16 1.44 12.12
CA ASP A 47 9.36 2.00 11.04
C ASP A 47 7.87 1.76 11.26
N LEU A 48 7.48 0.60 11.81
CA LEU A 48 6.11 0.29 12.19
C LEU A 48 5.59 1.24 13.25
N MET A 49 6.38 1.51 14.30
CA MET A 49 5.97 2.38 15.42
C MET A 49 5.87 3.86 15.03
N ASP A 50 6.47 4.26 13.92
CA ASP A 50 6.37 5.62 13.34
C ASP A 50 5.06 5.84 12.53
N LYS A 51 4.24 4.84 12.36
CA LYS A 51 2.96 4.93 11.63
C LYS A 51 1.80 5.33 12.53
N ASP A 52 0.74 5.88 11.89
CA ASP A 52 -0.50 6.26 12.60
C ASP A 52 -1.53 5.13 12.56
N PHE A 53 -1.56 4.38 11.45
CA PHE A 53 -2.53 3.29 11.26
C PHE A 53 -1.86 2.05 10.71
N VAL A 54 -2.37 0.90 11.17
CA VAL A 54 -2.09 -0.42 10.61
C VAL A 54 -3.42 -1.07 10.24
N ILE A 55 -3.55 -1.41 8.96
CA ILE A 55 -4.65 -2.24 8.47
C ILE A 55 -4.16 -3.69 8.53
N CYS A 56 -4.83 -4.54 9.31
CA CYS A 56 -4.51 -5.96 9.40
C CYS A 56 -5.63 -6.79 8.77
N LEU A 57 -5.28 -7.79 8.00
CA LEU A 57 -6.16 -8.89 7.59
C LEU A 57 -5.91 -10.07 8.51
N ARG A 58 -6.93 -10.46 9.28
CA ARG A 58 -6.82 -11.53 10.28
C ARG A 58 -7.66 -12.73 9.88
N ALA A 59 -7.13 -13.92 10.11
CA ALA A 59 -7.94 -15.13 10.05
C ALA A 59 -9.02 -15.10 11.14
N THR A 60 -10.23 -15.56 10.83
CA THR A 60 -11.20 -15.90 11.88
C THR A 60 -10.84 -17.27 12.46
N LEU A 61 -10.94 -17.43 13.76
CA LEU A 61 -10.89 -18.76 14.37
C LEU A 61 -12.24 -19.42 14.10
N GLU A 62 -12.21 -20.51 13.32
CA GLU A 62 -13.41 -21.30 13.04
C GLU A 62 -13.82 -22.01 14.34
N ASP A 63 -15.01 -21.73 14.83
CA ASP A 63 -15.94 -22.68 15.45
C ASP A 63 -17.25 -22.05 15.96
N HIS A 64 -17.48 -20.74 15.69
CA HIS A 64 -18.75 -20.12 16.07
C HIS A 64 -19.41 -19.35 14.93
N PRO A 65 -20.73 -19.54 14.72
CA PRO A 65 -21.51 -18.68 13.82
C PRO A 65 -21.42 -17.24 14.34
N VAL A 66 -20.92 -16.39 13.48
CA VAL A 66 -20.44 -15.03 13.75
C VAL A 66 -21.56 -14.14 14.31
N GLU A 67 -21.58 -13.97 15.61
CA GLU A 67 -21.95 -12.67 16.19
C GLU A 67 -20.73 -11.76 16.05
N ARG A 68 -20.82 -10.81 15.14
CA ARG A 68 -19.70 -9.98 14.64
C ARG A 68 -18.97 -9.13 15.70
N HIS A 69 -19.36 -9.19 16.95
CA HIS A 69 -18.83 -8.37 18.05
C HIS A 69 -17.84 -9.09 18.97
N ASN A 70 -17.69 -10.42 18.88
CA ASN A 70 -16.80 -11.22 19.74
C ASN A 70 -15.95 -12.26 18.99
N ALA A 71 -15.70 -12.08 17.68
CA ALA A 71 -14.81 -12.96 16.95
C ALA A 71 -13.39 -12.85 17.55
N GLN A 72 -12.88 -13.93 18.11
CA GLN A 72 -11.46 -14.03 18.49
C GLN A 72 -10.65 -13.83 17.20
N LEU A 73 -9.90 -12.74 17.14
CA LEU A 73 -9.07 -12.39 16.00
C LEU A 73 -7.84 -13.29 16.00
N GLY A 74 -7.69 -14.06 14.92
CA GLY A 74 -6.56 -14.96 14.72
C GLY A 74 -5.34 -14.26 14.11
N THR A 75 -4.45 -15.07 13.57
CA THR A 75 -3.17 -14.68 12.97
C THR A 75 -3.32 -13.60 11.89
N VAL A 76 -2.42 -12.64 11.87
CA VAL A 76 -2.31 -11.64 10.79
C VAL A 76 -1.78 -12.33 9.54
N LEU A 77 -2.59 -12.32 8.47
CA LEU A 77 -2.28 -12.90 7.15
C LEU A 77 -2.03 -11.84 6.08
N GLY A 78 -2.14 -10.59 6.44
CA GLY A 78 -1.77 -9.45 5.60
C GLY A 78 -1.88 -8.16 6.39
N PHE A 79 -1.13 -7.15 5.96
CA PHE A 79 -1.18 -5.83 6.59
C PHE A 79 -0.79 -4.73 5.60
N SER A 80 -1.15 -3.49 5.96
CA SER A 80 -0.65 -2.28 5.32
C SER A 80 -0.49 -1.18 6.37
N THR A 81 0.67 -0.53 6.39
CA THR A 81 0.98 0.55 7.32
C THR A 81 0.74 1.90 6.68
N GLN A 82 0.24 2.87 7.45
CA GLN A 82 -0.13 4.18 6.95
C GLN A 82 0.37 5.27 7.89
N LYS A 83 0.93 6.35 7.33
CA LYS A 83 1.31 7.56 8.05
C LYS A 83 0.59 8.75 7.46
N VAL A 84 0.07 9.65 8.30
CA VAL A 84 -0.55 10.91 7.88
C VAL A 84 0.27 12.07 8.42
N PHE A 85 0.64 12.99 7.56
CA PHE A 85 1.36 14.18 7.96
C PHE A 85 0.94 15.39 7.11
N VAL A 86 1.23 16.59 7.60
CA VAL A 86 1.00 17.83 6.86
C VAL A 86 2.26 18.20 6.10
N HIS A 87 2.11 18.64 4.88
CA HIS A 87 3.16 19.16 4.03
C HIS A 87 2.71 20.47 3.41
N ASP A 88 3.60 21.44 3.33
CA ASP A 88 3.36 22.68 2.58
C ASP A 88 3.89 22.54 1.16
N PHE A 89 2.99 22.72 0.19
CA PHE A 89 3.38 22.74 -1.22
C PHE A 89 3.12 24.16 -1.78
N ASN A 90 4.20 24.93 -1.98
CA ASN A 90 4.17 26.30 -2.50
C ASN A 90 3.22 27.24 -1.71
N GLY A 91 3.24 27.19 -0.38
CA GLY A 91 2.38 27.99 0.48
C GLY A 91 0.97 27.43 0.68
N ASN A 92 0.68 26.25 0.14
CA ASN A 92 -0.62 25.58 0.27
C ASN A 92 -0.47 24.31 1.12
N PRO A 93 -0.89 24.34 2.39
CA PRO A 93 -0.80 23.17 3.25
C PRO A 93 -1.75 22.07 2.79
N CYS A 94 -1.26 20.83 2.77
CA CYS A 94 -2.03 19.64 2.44
C CYS A 94 -1.66 18.49 3.37
N ARG A 95 -2.55 17.51 3.50
CA ARG A 95 -2.30 16.26 4.20
C ARG A 95 -1.80 15.21 3.23
N ILE A 96 -0.83 14.44 3.66
CA ILE A 96 -0.28 13.32 2.91
C ILE A 96 -0.58 12.03 3.67
N LEU A 97 -1.26 11.10 3.02
CA LEU A 97 -1.35 9.71 3.44
C LEU A 97 -0.21 8.95 2.76
N PHE A 98 0.80 8.55 3.51
CA PHE A 98 1.90 7.73 3.02
C PHE A 98 1.65 6.27 3.39
N SER A 99 1.57 5.40 2.36
CA SER A 99 1.53 3.95 2.56
C SER A 99 2.94 3.39 2.60
N GLY A 100 3.27 2.78 3.72
CA GLY A 100 4.51 2.03 3.91
C GLY A 100 4.36 0.56 3.48
N ASP A 101 4.90 -0.35 4.31
CA ASP A 101 4.86 -1.78 4.01
C ASP A 101 3.42 -2.28 3.78
N THR A 102 3.24 -2.99 2.67
CA THR A 102 1.96 -3.61 2.31
C THR A 102 2.22 -5.03 1.84
N ILE A 103 1.73 -6.01 2.61
CA ILE A 103 1.93 -7.43 2.36
C ILE A 103 0.64 -8.18 2.62
N VAL A 104 0.35 -9.13 1.75
CA VAL A 104 -0.75 -10.10 1.92
C VAL A 104 -0.21 -11.48 1.60
N SER A 105 -0.57 -12.49 2.38
CA SER A 105 -0.20 -13.88 2.11
C SER A 105 -0.72 -14.32 0.74
N ARG A 106 0.06 -15.15 0.03
CA ARG A 106 -0.16 -15.50 -1.39
C ARG A 106 -1.56 -16.02 -1.67
N GLU A 107 -2.11 -16.81 -0.80
CA GLU A 107 -3.46 -17.39 -0.89
C GLU A 107 -4.57 -16.33 -0.89
N HIS A 108 -4.27 -15.12 -0.40
CA HIS A 108 -5.22 -14.02 -0.28
C HIS A 108 -4.94 -12.82 -1.22
N TRP A 109 -4.02 -12.96 -2.18
CA TRP A 109 -3.68 -11.87 -3.10
C TRP A 109 -4.85 -11.35 -3.95
N ASN A 110 -5.87 -12.16 -4.16
CA ASN A 110 -7.07 -11.75 -4.90
C ASN A 110 -8.19 -11.21 -4.00
N SER A 111 -7.98 -11.15 -2.69
CA SER A 111 -8.96 -10.61 -1.75
C SER A 111 -9.05 -9.09 -1.85
N PRO A 112 -10.24 -8.50 -2.00
CA PRO A 112 -10.42 -7.05 -2.01
C PRO A 112 -10.42 -6.44 -0.61
N LEU A 113 -10.29 -7.23 0.44
CA LEU A 113 -10.52 -6.78 1.82
C LEU A 113 -9.53 -5.73 2.29
N LEU A 114 -8.24 -5.86 1.93
CA LEU A 114 -7.24 -4.84 2.27
C LEU A 114 -7.57 -3.52 1.57
N ALA A 115 -7.83 -3.56 0.27
CA ALA A 115 -8.20 -2.37 -0.51
C ALA A 115 -9.50 -1.73 0.00
N ARG A 116 -10.48 -2.55 0.41
CA ARG A 116 -11.72 -2.09 1.02
C ARG A 116 -11.47 -1.37 2.34
N ALA A 117 -10.68 -1.95 3.22
CA ALA A 117 -10.35 -1.37 4.52
C ALA A 117 -9.54 -0.07 4.36
N TRP A 118 -8.58 -0.06 3.44
CA TRP A 118 -7.82 1.14 3.09
C TRP A 118 -8.74 2.26 2.56
N GLY A 119 -9.62 1.95 1.62
CA GLY A 119 -10.54 2.93 1.07
C GLY A 119 -11.49 3.51 2.11
N ARG A 120 -11.99 2.70 3.05
CA ARG A 120 -12.82 3.19 4.18
C ARG A 120 -12.04 4.08 5.13
N LEU A 121 -10.76 3.76 5.41
CA LEU A 121 -9.87 4.64 6.16
C LEU A 121 -9.71 5.97 5.43
N VAL A 122 -9.49 5.95 4.12
CA VAL A 122 -9.36 7.18 3.30
C VAL A 122 -10.64 8.02 3.36
N MET A 123 -11.82 7.42 3.19
CA MET A 123 -13.09 8.14 3.27
C MET A 123 -13.29 8.82 4.64
N ARG A 124 -12.90 8.12 5.72
CA ARG A 124 -12.90 8.73 7.07
C ARG A 124 -11.95 9.93 7.14
N LEU A 125 -10.70 9.78 6.66
CA LEU A 125 -9.71 10.85 6.66
C LEU A 125 -10.15 12.06 5.82
N ILE A 126 -10.83 11.86 4.69
CA ILE A 126 -11.41 12.94 3.89
C ILE A 126 -12.44 13.71 4.72
N GLY A 127 -13.31 13.00 5.45
CA GLY A 127 -14.35 13.62 6.27
C GLY A 127 -13.84 14.35 7.53
N GLU A 128 -12.65 14.01 8.02
CA GLU A 128 -12.07 14.58 9.25
C GLU A 128 -11.56 16.03 9.07
N SER A 129 -11.27 16.47 7.84
CA SER A 129 -10.71 17.80 7.60
C SER A 129 -10.94 18.27 6.17
N PRO A 130 -11.25 19.55 5.95
CA PRO A 130 -11.37 20.15 4.62
C PRO A 130 -10.00 20.33 3.91
N MET A 131 -8.87 20.17 4.62
CA MET A 131 -7.53 20.29 4.03
C MET A 131 -7.33 19.20 2.97
N PRO A 132 -6.86 19.56 1.75
CA PRO A 132 -6.59 18.60 0.69
C PRO A 132 -5.80 17.39 1.19
N LEU A 133 -6.14 16.19 0.73
CA LEU A 133 -5.49 14.94 1.09
C LEU A 133 -4.94 14.29 -0.19
N TYR A 134 -3.68 13.87 -0.15
CA TYR A 134 -3.03 13.14 -1.24
C TYR A 134 -2.48 11.79 -0.74
N TRP A 135 -2.51 10.80 -1.60
CA TRP A 135 -1.88 9.52 -1.34
C TRP A 135 -0.49 9.51 -1.97
N LEU A 136 0.56 9.39 -1.17
CA LEU A 136 1.92 9.10 -1.61
C LEU A 136 2.22 7.63 -1.33
N LEU A 137 2.71 6.92 -2.35
CA LEU A 137 3.16 5.54 -2.19
C LEU A 137 4.42 5.29 -2.99
N LEU A 138 5.26 4.40 -2.47
CA LEU A 138 6.38 3.83 -3.21
C LEU A 138 6.00 2.44 -3.70
N SER A 139 6.21 2.19 -4.98
CA SER A 139 5.82 0.93 -5.61
C SER A 139 7.05 0.11 -6.00
N LYS A 140 7.36 -0.93 -5.21
CA LYS A 140 8.39 -1.95 -5.52
C LYS A 140 7.95 -2.92 -6.62
N GLY A 141 6.64 -3.05 -6.87
CA GLY A 141 6.12 -4.02 -7.82
C GLY A 141 4.88 -3.55 -8.55
N TYR A 142 4.68 -4.07 -9.76
CA TYR A 142 3.54 -3.73 -10.61
C TYR A 142 2.17 -3.94 -9.95
N ARG A 143 2.07 -4.84 -8.97
CA ARG A 143 0.81 -5.12 -8.27
C ARG A 143 0.31 -3.90 -7.51
N THR A 144 1.21 -3.21 -6.82
CA THR A 144 0.91 -1.96 -6.10
C THR A 144 0.62 -0.82 -7.08
N TYR A 145 1.45 -0.66 -8.12
CA TYR A 145 1.23 0.38 -9.15
C TYR A 145 -0.15 0.26 -9.81
N ARG A 146 -0.64 -0.97 -10.06
CA ARG A 146 -1.95 -1.21 -10.68
C ARG A 146 -3.14 -0.70 -9.88
N PHE A 147 -2.98 -0.44 -8.58
CA PHE A 147 -4.03 0.22 -7.81
C PHE A 147 -4.34 1.63 -8.33
N LEU A 148 -3.35 2.36 -8.81
CA LEU A 148 -3.55 3.73 -9.31
C LEU A 148 -4.55 3.76 -10.47
N PRO A 149 -4.30 3.11 -11.62
CA PRO A 149 -5.24 3.14 -12.75
C PRO A 149 -6.58 2.43 -12.47
N LEU A 150 -6.63 1.55 -11.46
CA LEU A 150 -7.87 0.87 -11.09
C LEU A 150 -8.76 1.76 -10.21
N PHE A 151 -8.15 2.54 -9.30
CA PHE A 151 -8.89 3.26 -8.25
C PHE A 151 -9.07 4.74 -8.54
N PHE A 152 -8.22 5.35 -9.39
CA PHE A 152 -8.18 6.80 -9.57
C PHE A 152 -8.30 7.21 -11.04
N HIS A 153 -9.01 8.32 -11.27
CA HIS A 153 -9.06 8.99 -12.57
C HIS A 153 -7.79 9.82 -12.80
N ASN A 154 -7.32 10.54 -11.76
CA ASN A 154 -6.14 11.38 -11.78
C ASN A 154 -5.09 10.85 -10.79
N TYR A 155 -3.88 10.59 -11.27
CA TYR A 155 -2.74 10.10 -10.49
C TYR A 155 -1.43 10.28 -11.29
N ALA A 156 -0.30 10.28 -10.62
CA ALA A 156 1.02 10.33 -11.25
C ALA A 156 1.94 9.22 -10.70
N PRO A 157 2.75 8.57 -11.58
CA PRO A 157 2.83 8.75 -13.03
C PRO A 157 1.64 8.10 -13.73
N SER A 158 1.05 8.79 -14.69
CA SER A 158 -0.13 8.30 -15.41
C SER A 158 0.21 7.10 -16.31
N SER A 159 -0.67 6.09 -16.32
CA SER A 159 -0.55 4.96 -17.25
C SER A 159 -0.87 5.33 -18.71
N GLN A 160 -1.48 6.50 -18.93
CA GLN A 160 -1.86 6.98 -20.26
C GLN A 160 -0.81 7.92 -20.88
N GLY A 161 0.27 8.25 -20.14
CA GLY A 161 1.29 9.21 -20.59
C GLY A 161 0.80 10.67 -20.61
N LEU A 162 -0.36 10.93 -20.03
CA LEU A 162 -0.87 12.29 -19.81
C LEU A 162 -0.29 12.78 -18.48
N ASP A 163 0.75 13.59 -18.59
CA ASP A 163 1.42 14.12 -17.40
C ASP A 163 0.60 15.27 -16.81
N ASN A 164 0.30 15.16 -15.52
CA ASN A 164 -0.23 16.26 -14.74
C ASN A 164 0.95 16.99 -14.09
N VAL A 165 1.39 18.09 -14.68
CA VAL A 165 2.60 18.84 -14.29
C VAL A 165 2.56 19.25 -12.81
N GLU A 166 1.41 19.69 -12.31
CA GLU A 166 1.27 20.10 -10.91
C GLU A 166 1.41 18.90 -9.96
N LEU A 167 0.74 17.78 -10.29
CA LEU A 167 0.78 16.56 -9.49
C LEU A 167 2.17 15.91 -9.53
N ASP A 168 2.84 15.95 -10.67
CA ASP A 168 4.24 15.49 -10.80
C ASP A 168 5.20 16.40 -10.02
N GLY A 169 4.99 17.72 -10.02
CA GLY A 169 5.74 18.66 -9.21
C GLY A 169 5.61 18.38 -7.70
N MET A 170 4.38 18.13 -7.25
CA MET A 170 4.12 17.75 -5.85
C MET A 170 4.76 16.42 -5.50
N ARG A 171 4.62 15.40 -6.35
CA ARG A 171 5.26 14.09 -6.20
C ARG A 171 6.78 14.23 -6.06
N HIS A 172 7.40 15.01 -6.93
CA HIS A 172 8.83 15.29 -6.90
C HIS A 172 9.25 15.95 -5.58
N ALA A 173 8.59 17.03 -5.18
CA ALA A 173 8.90 17.79 -3.96
C ALA A 173 8.78 16.90 -2.72
N LEU A 174 7.68 16.16 -2.58
CA LEU A 174 7.44 15.24 -1.48
C LEU A 174 8.47 14.11 -1.41
N THR A 175 8.75 13.45 -2.54
CA THR A 175 9.68 12.33 -2.56
C THR A 175 11.09 12.79 -2.24
N ARG A 176 11.50 13.94 -2.77
CA ARG A 176 12.79 14.53 -2.47
C ARG A 176 12.92 14.92 -0.99
N HIS A 177 11.86 15.49 -0.41
CA HIS A 177 11.82 15.85 1.00
C HIS A 177 11.99 14.64 1.93
N LEU A 178 11.29 13.54 1.62
CA LEU A 178 11.27 12.35 2.46
C LEU A 178 12.50 11.46 2.29
N PHE A 179 13.04 11.36 1.08
CA PHE A 179 14.07 10.36 0.74
C PHE A 179 15.43 10.96 0.34
N GLY A 180 15.52 12.29 0.22
CA GLY A 180 16.78 13.00 0.01
C GLY A 180 17.61 12.42 -1.15
N LEU A 181 18.85 12.00 -0.84
CA LEU A 181 19.79 11.46 -1.82
C LEU A 181 19.42 10.06 -2.35
N ALA A 182 18.51 9.33 -1.70
CA ALA A 182 18.02 8.06 -2.22
C ALA A 182 17.05 8.23 -3.40
N TYR A 183 16.50 9.43 -3.59
CA TYR A 183 15.56 9.73 -4.67
C TYR A 183 16.29 10.19 -5.94
N ASN A 184 15.98 9.55 -7.05
CA ASN A 184 16.41 9.97 -8.39
C ASN A 184 15.30 10.80 -9.07
N PRO A 185 15.50 12.11 -9.28
CA PRO A 185 14.50 12.98 -9.88
C PRO A 185 14.25 12.74 -11.37
N GLU A 186 15.19 12.11 -12.08
CA GLU A 186 15.04 11.84 -13.53
C GLU A 186 14.11 10.66 -13.79
N THR A 187 14.14 9.66 -12.92
CA THR A 187 13.33 8.43 -13.03
C THR A 187 12.15 8.40 -12.09
N PHE A 188 12.10 9.34 -11.12
CA PHE A 188 11.14 9.35 -10.01
C PHE A 188 11.16 8.08 -9.17
N THR A 189 12.32 7.44 -9.08
CA THR A 189 12.51 6.24 -8.26
C THR A 189 13.31 6.55 -7.00
N VAL A 190 13.04 5.78 -5.95
CA VAL A 190 13.80 5.78 -4.71
C VAL A 190 14.60 4.49 -4.66
N SER A 191 15.90 4.61 -4.44
CA SER A 191 16.78 3.45 -4.35
C SER A 191 16.51 2.65 -3.08
N GLY A 192 16.00 1.44 -3.22
CA GLY A 192 15.77 0.54 -2.11
C GLY A 192 17.05 0.20 -1.34
N ARG A 193 18.18 0.13 -2.05
CA ARG A 193 19.50 -0.12 -1.42
C ARG A 193 19.94 1.02 -0.51
N ALA A 194 19.54 2.26 -0.83
CA ALA A 194 19.93 3.44 -0.05
C ALA A 194 19.09 3.64 1.21
N ILE A 195 17.84 3.14 1.24
CA ILE A 195 16.94 3.33 2.38
C ILE A 195 16.93 2.15 3.36
N ASP A 196 16.62 0.97 2.91
CA ASP A 196 16.46 -0.20 3.79
C ASP A 196 17.09 -1.49 3.27
N ASN A 197 17.47 -1.49 2.00
CA ASN A 197 18.03 -2.64 1.30
C ASN A 197 17.09 -3.86 1.26
N TYR A 198 15.76 -3.65 1.35
CA TYR A 198 14.78 -4.72 1.15
C TYR A 198 14.48 -4.87 -0.34
N PHE A 199 14.44 -6.08 -0.82
CA PHE A 199 13.97 -6.38 -2.16
C PHE A 199 13.11 -7.64 -2.18
N LEU A 200 12.17 -7.67 -3.11
CA LEU A 200 11.22 -8.76 -3.22
C LEU A 200 11.91 -10.08 -3.56
N ARG A 201 11.47 -11.16 -2.94
CA ARG A 201 11.93 -12.51 -3.31
C ARG A 201 11.39 -12.88 -4.69
N THR A 202 12.14 -13.71 -5.40
CA THR A 202 11.72 -14.31 -6.67
C THR A 202 10.34 -14.96 -6.54
N GLY A 203 9.49 -14.78 -7.52
CA GLY A 203 8.12 -15.31 -7.55
C GLY A 203 7.07 -14.40 -6.86
N VAL A 204 7.47 -13.27 -6.25
CA VAL A 204 6.53 -12.35 -5.59
C VAL A 204 5.95 -11.34 -6.57
N ALA A 205 6.81 -10.68 -7.36
CA ALA A 205 6.40 -9.67 -8.33
C ALA A 205 7.01 -9.88 -9.71
N ASP A 206 7.39 -11.10 -10.05
CA ASP A 206 7.96 -11.44 -11.35
C ASP A 206 6.99 -11.10 -12.47
N ILE A 207 7.52 -10.52 -13.53
CA ILE A 207 6.78 -10.14 -14.73
C ILE A 207 7.09 -11.17 -15.83
N ASP A 208 6.15 -12.07 -16.05
CA ASP A 208 6.17 -13.05 -17.14
C ASP A 208 5.54 -12.50 -18.44
N GLN A 209 5.59 -13.28 -19.52
CA GLN A 209 5.02 -12.90 -20.82
C GLN A 209 3.51 -12.61 -20.76
N ALA A 210 2.77 -13.35 -19.94
CA ALA A 210 1.33 -13.13 -19.77
C ALA A 210 1.05 -11.79 -19.08
N ARG A 211 1.89 -11.40 -18.12
CA ARG A 211 1.79 -10.10 -17.43
C ARG A 211 2.11 -8.93 -18.37
N LEU A 212 3.00 -9.12 -19.33
CA LEU A 212 3.33 -8.09 -20.33
C LEU A 212 2.17 -7.78 -21.29
N CYS A 213 1.12 -8.57 -21.34
CA CYS A 213 -0.11 -8.21 -22.06
C CYS A 213 -0.86 -7.04 -21.41
N ASP A 214 -0.69 -6.82 -20.09
CA ASP A 214 -1.30 -5.69 -19.38
C ASP A 214 -0.51 -4.41 -19.62
N ARG A 215 -1.16 -3.39 -20.17
CA ARG A 215 -0.53 -2.08 -20.45
C ARG A 215 0.04 -1.40 -19.21
N ASN A 216 -0.60 -1.59 -18.04
CA ASN A 216 -0.15 -0.98 -16.79
C ASN A 216 1.12 -1.65 -16.27
N VAL A 217 1.26 -2.96 -16.49
CA VAL A 217 2.48 -3.71 -16.16
C VAL A 217 3.64 -3.25 -17.06
N ARG A 218 3.41 -3.10 -18.37
CA ARG A 218 4.42 -2.55 -19.28
C ARG A 218 4.82 -1.13 -18.89
N ARG A 219 3.84 -0.27 -18.54
CA ARG A 219 4.12 1.09 -18.11
C ARG A 219 4.95 1.11 -16.82
N PHE A 220 4.60 0.29 -15.82
CA PHE A 220 5.38 0.14 -14.60
C PHE A 220 6.83 -0.26 -14.90
N LEU A 221 7.02 -1.29 -15.72
CA LEU A 221 8.35 -1.78 -16.08
C LEU A 221 9.20 -0.72 -16.84
N HIS A 222 8.55 0.08 -17.67
CA HIS A 222 9.21 1.21 -18.35
C HIS A 222 9.63 2.31 -17.37
N LEU A 223 8.80 2.60 -16.36
CA LEU A 223 9.05 3.64 -15.35
C LEU A 223 10.03 3.19 -14.25
N ASN A 224 10.08 1.91 -13.94
CA ASN A 224 10.95 1.34 -12.92
C ASN A 224 11.59 0.04 -13.41
N PRO A 225 12.56 0.11 -14.34
CA PRO A 225 13.23 -1.08 -14.88
C PRO A 225 14.06 -1.82 -13.83
N SER A 226 14.52 -1.12 -12.78
CA SER A 226 15.34 -1.68 -11.69
C SER A 226 14.50 -2.18 -10.49
N TYR A 227 13.17 -2.40 -10.67
CA TYR A 227 12.29 -2.83 -9.58
C TYR A 227 12.74 -4.14 -8.90
N ASN A 228 13.37 -5.06 -9.66
CA ASN A 228 13.91 -6.31 -9.16
C ASN A 228 15.20 -6.13 -8.32
N GLU A 229 15.83 -4.96 -8.39
CA GLU A 229 16.97 -4.57 -7.56
C GLU A 229 16.53 -3.84 -6.28
N GLY A 230 15.22 -3.65 -6.11
CA GLY A 230 14.62 -3.02 -4.95
C GLY A 230 14.25 -1.56 -5.12
N ASP A 231 14.45 -0.97 -6.31
CA ASP A 231 14.04 0.40 -6.59
C ASP A 231 12.51 0.54 -6.57
N GLU A 232 12.04 1.66 -6.03
CA GLU A 232 10.64 1.94 -5.80
C GLU A 232 10.18 3.15 -6.62
N LEU A 233 9.15 2.96 -7.43
CA LEU A 233 8.54 4.05 -8.17
C LEU A 233 7.69 4.92 -7.24
N SER A 234 8.03 6.20 -7.14
CA SER A 234 7.19 7.17 -6.43
C SER A 234 5.91 7.44 -7.20
N CYS A 235 4.79 7.39 -6.50
CA CYS A 235 3.46 7.59 -7.07
C CYS A 235 2.62 8.47 -6.15
N ILE A 236 1.73 9.28 -6.74
CA ILE A 236 0.81 10.16 -6.00
C ILE A 236 -0.57 10.18 -6.65
N ALA A 237 -1.61 10.30 -5.82
CA ALA A 237 -2.98 10.54 -6.26
C ALA A 237 -3.72 11.49 -5.31
N PRO A 238 -4.53 12.45 -5.80
CA PRO A 238 -5.43 13.21 -4.97
C PRO A 238 -6.50 12.29 -4.37
N LEU A 239 -6.72 12.37 -3.07
CA LEU A 239 -7.76 11.63 -2.38
C LEU A 239 -9.00 12.52 -2.23
N THR A 240 -9.78 12.58 -3.29
CA THR A 240 -11.08 13.27 -3.33
C THR A 240 -12.17 12.30 -3.77
N VAL A 241 -13.40 12.53 -3.33
CA VAL A 241 -14.56 11.68 -3.67
C VAL A 241 -14.69 11.49 -5.18
N ASP A 242 -14.49 12.55 -5.96
CA ASP A 242 -14.67 12.52 -7.41
C ASP A 242 -13.51 11.86 -8.16
N ASN A 243 -12.35 11.73 -7.52
CA ASN A 243 -11.21 11.06 -8.13
C ASN A 243 -11.31 9.52 -8.09
N PHE A 244 -12.24 8.95 -7.29
CA PHE A 244 -12.42 7.50 -7.25
C PHE A 244 -13.21 6.98 -8.44
N THR A 245 -12.65 5.97 -9.13
CA THR A 245 -13.33 5.27 -10.23
C THR A 245 -14.54 4.48 -9.74
N GLY A 246 -15.42 4.08 -10.66
CA GLY A 246 -16.51 3.16 -10.35
C GLY A 246 -16.05 1.80 -9.77
N ALA A 247 -14.85 1.35 -10.12
CA ALA A 247 -14.25 0.12 -9.55
C ALA A 247 -13.89 0.34 -8.07
N ALA A 248 -13.25 1.46 -7.74
CA ALA A 248 -12.94 1.82 -6.37
C ALA A 248 -14.20 1.93 -5.50
N ARG A 249 -15.23 2.63 -6.00
CA ARG A 249 -16.51 2.80 -5.29
C ARG A 249 -17.18 1.46 -4.97
N ARG A 250 -17.16 0.50 -5.89
CA ARG A 250 -17.68 -0.87 -5.64
C ARG A 250 -16.88 -1.62 -4.57
N VAL A 251 -15.56 -1.48 -4.55
CA VAL A 251 -14.69 -2.15 -3.57
C VAL A 251 -14.87 -1.55 -2.18
N ILE A 252 -14.88 -0.23 -2.06
CA ILE A 252 -15.00 0.51 -0.80
C ILE A 252 -16.41 0.31 -0.21
N GLY A 253 -17.42 0.37 -1.05
CA GLY A 253 -18.84 0.30 -0.71
C GLY A 253 -19.57 1.59 -1.01
N ALA A 254 -20.70 1.53 -1.72
CA ALA A 254 -21.45 2.70 -2.17
C ALA A 254 -21.93 3.61 -1.02
N SER A 255 -22.13 3.07 0.18
CA SER A 255 -22.57 3.83 1.36
C SER A 255 -21.52 4.79 1.93
N TYR A 256 -20.31 4.79 1.40
CA TYR A 256 -19.22 5.68 1.83
C TYR A 256 -19.04 6.92 0.94
N PHE A 257 -19.87 7.06 -0.14
CA PHE A 257 -19.77 8.14 -1.13
C PHE A 257 -21.01 9.05 -1.13
#